data_10119c420e4324045054c0ab8a345601
#
_entry.id   10119c420e4324045054c0ab8a345601
#
_cell.length_a   1.000
_cell.length_b   1.000
_cell.length_c   1.000
_cell.angle_alpha   90.00
_cell.angle_beta   90.00
_cell.angle_gamma   90.00
#
_symmetry.space_group_name_H-M   'P 1'
#
loop_
_entity.id
_entity.type
_entity.pdbx_description
1 polymer ?
#
loop_
_entity_poly.entity_id
_entity_poly.type
_entity_poly.pdbx_seq_one_letter_code
_entity_poly.pdbx_strand_id
1 'polypeptide(L)'
;SSSSAASDVYKRQTDSGDVSYNVPVVSLAATTAPKGVPWHSWSVVASSGMSIGHKGMLHAAKALGMTMVDIFKDSKLREDIKKEFDEKIGEYEYDPYLDPGPPPIDYVD
;
A
#
# COMPACT_ATOMS: atom_id res chain seq x y z
N SER A 1 21.81 -13.52 -15.83
CA SER A 1 21.45 -12.32 -15.07
C SER A 1 20.04 -11.74 -15.38
N SER A 2 19.22 -12.42 -16.18
CA SER A 2 17.85 -11.96 -16.51
C SER A 2 16.78 -12.34 -15.48
N SER A 3 17.04 -13.29 -14.58
CA SER A 3 16.07 -13.78 -13.61
C SER A 3 15.86 -12.85 -12.40
N SER A 4 16.85 -12.02 -12.04
CA SER A 4 16.73 -11.12 -10.90
C SER A 4 15.84 -9.91 -11.19
N ALA A 5 15.93 -9.35 -12.38
CA ALA A 5 15.10 -8.21 -12.78
C ALA A 5 13.61 -8.58 -12.89
N ALA A 6 13.30 -9.76 -13.43
CA ALA A 6 11.92 -10.27 -13.50
C ALA A 6 11.35 -10.55 -12.09
N SER A 7 12.16 -11.09 -11.16
CA SER A 7 11.73 -11.32 -9.79
C SER A 7 11.51 -10.02 -9.01
N ASP A 8 12.28 -8.97 -9.30
CA ASP A 8 12.11 -7.66 -8.66
C ASP A 8 10.88 -6.90 -9.17
N VAL A 9 10.54 -7.07 -10.44
CA VAL A 9 9.28 -6.53 -11.00
C VAL A 9 8.08 -7.23 -10.37
N TYR A 10 8.12 -8.54 -10.22
CA TYR A 10 7.01 -9.31 -9.61
C TYR A 10 6.80 -8.97 -8.12
N LYS A 11 7.87 -8.64 -7.39
CA LYS A 11 7.80 -8.24 -5.98
C LYS A 11 7.23 -6.84 -5.72
N ARG A 12 6.99 -6.06 -6.76
CA ARG A 12 6.46 -4.68 -6.65
C ARG A 12 4.99 -4.55 -6.99
N GLN A 13 4.31 -5.64 -7.29
CA GLN A 13 2.89 -5.63 -7.56
C GLN A 13 2.10 -5.52 -6.26
N THR A 14 1.00 -4.76 -6.28
CA THR A 14 0.13 -4.54 -5.14
C THR A 14 -1.26 -4.15 -5.62
N ASP A 15 -2.28 -4.60 -4.92
CA ASP A 15 -3.69 -4.25 -5.15
C ASP A 15 -3.97 -2.77 -4.88
N SER A 16 -3.06 -2.08 -4.17
CA SER A 16 -3.16 -0.64 -3.93
C SER A 16 -3.13 0.19 -5.21
N GLY A 17 -2.64 -0.38 -6.33
CA GLY A 17 -2.68 0.25 -7.64
C GLY A 17 -4.10 0.61 -8.05
N ASP A 18 -5.01 -0.36 -8.01
CA ASP A 18 -6.42 -0.16 -8.39
C ASP A 18 -7.10 0.90 -7.51
N VAL A 19 -6.82 0.90 -6.20
CA VAL A 19 -7.31 1.93 -5.29
C VAL A 19 -6.77 3.31 -5.65
N SER A 20 -5.49 3.41 -6.02
CA SER A 20 -4.82 4.67 -6.35
C SER A 20 -5.34 5.36 -7.61
N TYR A 21 -6.01 4.64 -8.49
CA TYR A 21 -6.70 5.22 -9.66
C TYR A 21 -8.06 5.83 -9.32
N ASN A 22 -8.64 5.47 -8.18
CA ASN A 22 -9.98 5.90 -7.77
C ASN A 22 -9.96 6.96 -6.66
N VAL A 23 -8.93 6.93 -5.81
CA VAL A 23 -8.79 7.86 -4.68
C VAL A 23 -7.33 8.21 -4.43
N PRO A 24 -7.05 9.38 -3.84
CA PRO A 24 -5.71 9.72 -3.39
C PRO A 24 -5.18 8.71 -2.37
N VAL A 25 -3.97 8.21 -2.58
CA VAL A 25 -3.31 7.23 -1.71
C VAL A 25 -1.97 7.78 -1.23
N VAL A 26 -1.71 7.64 0.05
CA VAL A 26 -0.40 7.86 0.66
C VAL A 26 0.06 6.60 1.37
N SER A 27 1.33 6.29 1.26
CA SER A 27 1.94 5.14 1.92
C SER A 27 3.07 5.61 2.84
N LEU A 28 3.23 4.92 3.94
CA LEU A 28 4.40 5.08 4.79
C LEU A 28 5.08 3.73 5.00
N ALA A 29 6.38 3.77 5.28
CA ALA A 29 7.14 2.60 5.65
C ALA A 29 7.72 2.79 7.05
N ALA A 30 7.67 1.74 7.85
CA ALA A 30 8.28 1.71 9.17
C ALA A 30 9.15 0.45 9.33
N THR A 31 10.20 0.55 10.10
CA THR A 31 11.09 -0.57 10.36
C THR A 31 10.41 -1.60 11.26
N THR A 32 10.18 -2.79 10.73
CA THR A 32 9.57 -3.93 11.46
C THR A 32 10.45 -5.18 11.45
N ALA A 33 11.60 -5.12 10.75
CA ALA A 33 12.57 -6.21 10.68
C ALA A 33 14.00 -5.65 10.62
N PRO A 34 15.04 -6.43 10.98
CA PRO A 34 16.42 -6.03 10.85
C PRO A 34 16.82 -5.77 9.39
N LYS A 35 17.84 -4.91 9.20
CA LYS A 35 18.39 -4.64 7.88
C LYS A 35 18.93 -5.94 7.25
N GLY A 36 18.62 -6.14 5.97
CA GLY A 36 19.07 -7.32 5.21
C GLY A 36 18.12 -8.51 5.28
N VAL A 37 17.04 -8.44 6.03
CA VAL A 37 16.00 -9.48 6.01
C VAL A 37 15.24 -9.38 4.69
N PRO A 38 15.17 -10.49 3.90
CA PRO A 38 14.40 -10.49 2.66
C PRO A 38 12.90 -10.37 2.94
N TRP A 39 12.21 -9.52 2.18
CA TRP A 39 10.75 -9.47 2.20
C TRP A 39 10.14 -10.79 1.71
N HIS A 40 8.95 -11.12 2.17
CA HIS A 40 8.26 -12.38 1.88
C HIS A 40 9.04 -13.63 2.33
N SER A 41 9.69 -13.53 3.48
CA SER A 41 10.46 -14.62 4.09
C SER A 41 9.95 -14.96 5.49
N TRP A 42 10.27 -16.16 5.96
CA TRP A 42 9.99 -16.56 7.36
C TRP A 42 10.61 -15.61 8.38
N SER A 43 11.73 -14.97 8.05
CA SER A 43 12.42 -14.02 8.93
C SER A 43 11.59 -12.75 9.16
N VAL A 44 10.83 -12.28 8.15
CA VAL A 44 9.88 -11.18 8.32
C VAL A 44 8.75 -11.60 9.24
N VAL A 45 8.21 -12.80 9.07
CA VAL A 45 7.15 -13.34 9.94
C VAL A 45 7.64 -13.42 11.38
N ALA A 46 8.82 -13.96 11.62
CA ALA A 46 9.44 -14.02 12.95
C ALA A 46 9.63 -12.63 13.55
N SER A 47 10.15 -11.68 12.77
CA SER A 47 10.35 -10.28 13.21
C SER A 47 9.07 -9.59 13.60
N SER A 48 7.94 -9.91 12.96
CA SER A 48 6.63 -9.35 13.27
C SER A 48 6.16 -9.66 14.68
N GLY A 49 6.52 -10.84 15.22
CA GLY A 49 6.24 -11.24 16.60
C GLY A 49 7.26 -10.75 17.64
N MET A 50 8.30 -10.06 17.21
CA MET A 50 9.36 -9.57 18.09
C MET A 50 9.17 -8.08 18.44
N SER A 51 9.96 -7.59 19.39
CA SER A 51 9.89 -6.16 19.82
C SER A 51 10.14 -5.17 18.70
N ILE A 52 10.95 -5.50 17.69
CA ILE A 52 11.20 -4.65 16.52
C ILE A 52 9.92 -4.50 15.69
N GLY A 53 9.19 -5.59 15.46
CA GLY A 53 7.91 -5.59 14.77
C GLY A 53 6.85 -4.78 15.52
N HIS A 54 6.70 -5.04 16.80
CA HIS A 54 5.74 -4.32 17.66
C HIS A 54 6.02 -2.82 17.74
N LYS A 55 7.29 -2.41 17.87
CA LYS A 55 7.67 -1.00 17.88
C LYS A 55 7.43 -0.32 16.54
N GLY A 56 7.79 -0.99 15.45
CA GLY A 56 7.53 -0.49 14.10
C GLY A 56 6.04 -0.33 13.82
N MET A 57 5.23 -1.31 14.19
CA MET A 57 3.76 -1.25 14.08
C MET A 57 3.17 -0.06 14.85
N LEU A 58 3.55 0.11 16.11
CA LEU A 58 3.07 1.24 16.92
C LEU A 58 3.51 2.59 16.37
N HIS A 59 4.74 2.67 15.84
CA HIS A 59 5.24 3.89 15.20
C HIS A 59 4.42 4.22 13.95
N ALA A 60 4.20 3.24 13.08
CA ALA A 60 3.38 3.40 11.89
C ALA A 60 1.93 3.79 12.23
N ALA A 61 1.32 3.14 13.21
CA ALA A 61 -0.03 3.45 13.66
C ALA A 61 -0.17 4.89 14.17
N LYS A 62 0.81 5.37 14.94
CA LYS A 62 0.83 6.76 15.41
C LYS A 62 0.95 7.74 14.24
N ALA A 63 1.88 7.50 13.31
CA ALA A 63 2.07 8.37 12.15
C ALA A 63 0.81 8.42 11.27
N LEU A 64 0.20 7.28 10.98
CA LEU A 64 -1.07 7.23 10.24
C LEU A 64 -2.21 7.94 10.98
N GLY A 65 -2.34 7.72 12.28
CA GLY A 65 -3.35 8.38 13.09
C GLY A 65 -3.18 9.91 13.10
N MET A 66 -1.96 10.40 13.21
CA MET A 66 -1.67 11.84 13.11
C MET A 66 -2.00 12.39 11.73
N THR A 67 -1.64 11.69 10.66
CA THR A 67 -1.97 12.06 9.29
C THR A 67 -3.48 12.14 9.09
N MET A 68 -4.23 11.17 9.62
CA MET A 68 -5.71 11.21 9.57
C MET A 68 -6.26 12.45 10.28
N VAL A 69 -5.75 12.79 11.46
CA VAL A 69 -6.17 13.99 12.20
C VAL A 69 -5.90 15.25 11.40
N ASP A 70 -4.73 15.36 10.76
CA ASP A 70 -4.38 16.51 9.93
C ASP A 70 -5.34 16.65 8.74
N ILE A 71 -5.60 15.54 8.04
CA ILE A 71 -6.55 15.50 6.91
C ILE A 71 -7.97 15.91 7.36
N PHE A 72 -8.44 15.43 8.51
CA PHE A 72 -9.77 15.78 9.01
C PHE A 72 -9.89 17.24 9.44
N LYS A 73 -8.84 17.81 10.01
CA LYS A 73 -8.85 19.18 10.55
C LYS A 73 -8.61 20.25 9.49
N ASP A 74 -7.86 19.95 8.45
CA ASP A 74 -7.43 20.91 7.44
C ASP A 74 -8.19 20.73 6.13
N SER A 75 -9.16 21.61 5.87
CA SER A 75 -9.94 21.62 4.62
C SER A 75 -9.07 21.98 3.42
N LYS A 76 -8.11 22.89 3.60
CA LYS A 76 -7.21 23.28 2.51
C LYS A 76 -6.31 22.13 2.09
N LEU A 77 -5.78 21.35 3.05
CA LEU A 77 -5.00 20.14 2.75
C LEU A 77 -5.83 19.16 1.92
N ARG A 78 -7.11 18.94 2.26
CA ARG A 78 -7.99 18.06 1.48
C ARG A 78 -8.22 18.55 0.06
N GLU A 79 -8.42 19.87 -0.10
CA GLU A 79 -8.56 20.49 -1.42
C GLU A 79 -7.29 20.33 -2.26
N ASP A 80 -6.13 20.57 -1.67
CA ASP A 80 -4.83 20.43 -2.34
C ASP A 80 -4.56 18.97 -2.74
N ILE A 81 -4.87 18.01 -1.87
CA ILE A 81 -4.78 16.57 -2.16
C ILE A 81 -5.70 16.20 -3.34
N LYS A 82 -6.95 16.66 -3.31
CA LYS A 82 -7.89 16.38 -4.39
C LYS A 82 -7.42 16.98 -5.71
N LYS A 83 -6.96 18.21 -5.68
CA LYS A 83 -6.44 18.90 -6.87
C LYS A 83 -5.26 18.14 -7.47
N GLU A 84 -4.27 17.75 -6.66
CA GLU A 84 -3.13 16.98 -7.13
C GLU A 84 -3.56 15.64 -7.73
N PHE A 85 -4.51 14.96 -7.11
CA PHE A 85 -5.07 13.71 -7.61
C PHE A 85 -5.73 13.91 -8.97
N ASP A 86 -6.63 14.89 -9.09
CA ASP A 86 -7.36 15.18 -10.32
C ASP A 86 -6.39 15.56 -11.47
N GLU A 87 -5.35 16.35 -11.16
CA GLU A 87 -4.30 16.71 -12.14
C GLU A 87 -3.49 15.49 -12.62
N LYS A 88 -3.18 14.54 -11.72
CA LYS A 88 -2.43 13.32 -12.08
C LYS A 88 -3.26 12.31 -12.85
N ILE A 89 -4.52 12.14 -12.49
CA ILE A 89 -5.44 11.25 -13.20
C ILE A 89 -5.80 11.83 -14.57
N GLY A 90 -6.01 13.15 -14.66
CA GLY A 90 -6.41 13.81 -15.92
C GLY A 90 -7.70 13.25 -16.47
N GLU A 91 -7.70 12.88 -17.75
CA GLU A 91 -8.87 12.29 -18.45
C GLU A 91 -8.90 10.74 -18.36
N TYR A 92 -8.04 10.15 -17.53
CA TYR A 92 -8.00 8.69 -17.39
C TYR A 92 -9.24 8.18 -16.65
N GLU A 93 -9.98 7.30 -17.30
CA GLU A 93 -11.08 6.55 -16.70
C GLU A 93 -10.60 5.16 -16.29
N TYR A 94 -10.77 4.82 -15.01
CA TYR A 94 -10.36 3.53 -14.49
C TYR A 94 -11.27 2.42 -15.01
N ASP A 95 -10.68 1.47 -15.72
CA ASP A 95 -11.34 0.27 -16.23
C ASP A 95 -10.71 -0.97 -15.57
N PRO A 96 -11.41 -1.69 -14.69
CA PRO A 96 -10.88 -2.86 -14.02
C PRO A 96 -10.68 -4.01 -15.02
N TYR A 97 -9.57 -4.74 -14.89
CA TYR A 97 -9.30 -5.92 -15.72
C TYR A 97 -10.16 -7.14 -15.39
N LEU A 98 -10.94 -7.06 -14.31
CA LEU A 98 -11.84 -8.13 -13.91
C LEU A 98 -13.26 -7.85 -14.44
N ASP A 99 -13.88 -8.85 -15.01
CA ASP A 99 -15.28 -8.77 -15.42
C ASP A 99 -16.18 -8.47 -14.21
N PRO A 100 -17.22 -7.63 -14.39
CA PRO A 100 -18.18 -7.39 -13.34
C PRO A 100 -18.94 -8.68 -12.99
N GLY A 101 -19.02 -9.02 -11.72
CA GLY A 101 -19.71 -10.21 -11.25
C GLY A 101 -19.32 -10.61 -9.83
N PRO A 102 -19.95 -11.63 -9.28
CA PRO A 102 -19.52 -12.18 -8.00
C PRO A 102 -18.11 -12.79 -8.14
N PRO A 103 -17.30 -12.76 -7.07
CA PRO A 103 -15.99 -13.41 -7.12
C PRO A 103 -16.14 -14.89 -7.46
N PRO A 104 -15.27 -15.44 -8.33
CA PRO A 104 -15.33 -16.84 -8.72
C PRO A 104 -14.82 -17.72 -7.59
N ILE A 105 -15.70 -18.06 -6.64
CA ILE A 105 -15.38 -18.87 -5.44
C ILE A 105 -15.75 -20.34 -5.60
N ASP A 106 -16.30 -20.73 -6.75
CA ASP A 106 -16.86 -22.08 -7.00
C ASP A 106 -15.81 -23.10 -7.51
N TYR A 107 -14.52 -22.75 -7.49
CA TYR A 107 -13.46 -23.66 -7.92
C TYR A 107 -12.75 -24.38 -6.77
N VAL A 108 -13.38 -24.41 -5.62
CA VAL A 108 -12.89 -25.19 -4.46
C VAL A 108 -13.79 -26.42 -4.30
N ASP A 109 -13.63 -27.39 -5.20
CA ASP A 109 -14.06 -28.78 -5.03
C ASP A 109 -12.84 -29.69 -4.85
#